data_8e21616206b28a075a53bca89dcad3f3
#
_entry.id   8e21616206b28a075a53bca89dcad3f3
#
_cell.length_a   1.000
_cell.length_b   1.000
_cell.length_c   1.000
_cell.angle_alpha   90.00
_cell.angle_beta   90.00
_cell.angle_gamma   90.00
#
_symmetry.space_group_name_H-M   'P 1'
#
loop_
_entity.id
_entity.type
_entity.pdbx_description
1 polymer ?
#
loop_
_entity_poly.entity_id
_entity_poly.type
_entity_poly.pdbx_seq_one_letter_code
_entity_poly.pdbx_strand_id
1 'polypeptide(L)'
;MFKIKQLLCIVLVAGSVLQAAFSAPAAEKNAKTLTDTIKAEQSGNRVENITTVLQHIPFANLEWVDETGGLSLSGTVPRRDVRFTIKRDEIVTKSELQLFYTPSPSLIPVRSQLNVYLNGVLQKSIPIKKEDLGKKVSEIIEFDSHIIRDQNQIHFDFIGHYTDYCENPVDTTIWLNISSQSILNLSKQHLHIANDLSSFPIPFFNVSNQQKSVLSVIFAETPDNNTLKAASVFASYGGVLTSWSGVDYPVFINELPASGNLVVFITNDKKPDFLKDYPNVQVPCIEMADVPGTQADKMLIISAPDTKGLVDASRALTQGNVLFNGPLSMVLELLETQKRKPYDAPKWIDTSKKVTFGSLTFYDKQLSSQGFTPSPIEVEMNLPPDLYFVNGSRVDVNLIYKYTKPMNIGLSQMRFIINDHLIRSYPLKPESETSHITENIPLLGGLSLFNKSKIDSSFLRPQNTLTFDFKYSMIFSSKVNECTTQLPIDNQVEIDPNSTIDFTDFYHFTKMPNLEIFWSSGYPFSIYADLQETAAIVNNPGDTSELNALFNTLARIGSQLGFAALNVEVLGNPSDDEIKNLSDYDLLVFGQVPLML
;
A
#
# COMPACT_ATOMS: atom_id res chain seq x y z
N MET A 1 -32.22 38.75 -14.98
CA MET A 1 -33.42 38.53 -15.83
C MET A 1 -33.24 37.23 -16.59
N PHE A 2 -34.11 36.36 -16.45
CA PHE A 2 -34.54 35.06 -17.02
C PHE A 2 -34.36 33.86 -16.10
N LYS A 3 -35.50 33.51 -15.50
CA LYS A 3 -35.86 32.24 -14.88
C LYS A 3 -36.21 31.26 -15.97
N ILE A 4 -35.79 30.01 -15.86
CA ILE A 4 -36.49 28.88 -16.53
C ILE A 4 -36.66 27.75 -15.51
N LYS A 5 -37.91 27.28 -15.52
CA LYS A 5 -38.59 26.37 -14.61
C LYS A 5 -38.19 24.90 -14.82
N GLN A 6 -38.28 24.18 -13.71
CA GLN A 6 -38.44 22.73 -13.64
C GLN A 6 -39.62 22.25 -14.49
N LEU A 7 -39.47 21.09 -15.15
CA LEU A 7 -40.58 20.28 -15.58
C LEU A 7 -40.36 18.83 -15.20
N LEU A 8 -41.16 18.39 -14.26
CA LEU A 8 -41.34 17.00 -13.81
C LEU A 8 -42.29 16.32 -14.79
N CYS A 9 -41.89 15.21 -15.40
CA CYS A 9 -42.83 14.33 -16.12
C CYS A 9 -42.86 12.97 -15.45
N ILE A 10 -43.95 12.74 -14.74
CA ILE A 10 -44.42 11.43 -14.30
C ILE A 10 -45.25 10.86 -15.44
N VAL A 11 -44.87 9.68 -15.95
CA VAL A 11 -45.75 8.89 -16.82
C VAL A 11 -46.07 7.60 -16.10
N LEU A 12 -47.29 7.52 -15.62
CA LEU A 12 -48.00 6.29 -15.22
C LEU A 12 -48.55 5.65 -16.49
N VAL A 13 -48.18 4.42 -16.78
CA VAL A 13 -48.94 3.57 -17.72
C VAL A 13 -49.34 2.30 -16.97
N ALA A 14 -50.63 2.24 -16.65
CA ALA A 14 -51.32 1.02 -16.30
C ALA A 14 -51.81 0.34 -17.60
N GLY A 15 -51.68 -0.97 -17.67
CA GLY A 15 -52.29 -1.67 -18.78
C GLY A 15 -51.99 -3.16 -18.88
N SER A 16 -52.90 -3.91 -18.31
CA SER A 16 -53.44 -5.20 -18.76
C SER A 16 -52.53 -6.44 -18.80
N VAL A 17 -52.88 -7.31 -17.90
CA VAL A 17 -52.62 -8.75 -17.82
C VAL A 17 -53.10 -9.45 -19.08
N LEU A 18 -52.25 -10.21 -19.74
CA LEU A 18 -52.63 -11.33 -20.60
C LEU A 18 -51.95 -12.59 -20.07
N GLN A 19 -52.76 -13.42 -19.42
CA GLN A 19 -52.39 -14.80 -19.05
C GLN A 19 -52.36 -15.63 -20.34
N ALA A 20 -51.17 -16.14 -20.70
CA ALA A 20 -51.06 -17.28 -21.59
C ALA A 20 -50.56 -18.46 -20.78
N ALA A 21 -51.42 -19.41 -20.56
CA ALA A 21 -51.09 -20.70 -19.97
C ALA A 21 -50.24 -21.50 -20.95
N PHE A 22 -48.98 -21.76 -20.61
CA PHE A 22 -48.19 -22.84 -21.19
C PHE A 22 -47.87 -23.87 -20.11
N SER A 23 -48.42 -25.05 -20.34
CA SER A 23 -48.20 -26.26 -19.55
C SER A 23 -46.74 -26.71 -19.64
N ALA A 24 -46.04 -26.75 -18.51
CA ALA A 24 -44.71 -27.35 -18.42
C ALA A 24 -44.71 -28.52 -17.41
N PRO A 25 -44.65 -29.78 -17.86
CA PRO A 25 -44.46 -30.92 -16.96
C PRO A 25 -43.00 -31.43 -16.91
N ALA A 26 -41.99 -30.65 -17.28
CA ALA A 26 -40.59 -31.08 -17.27
C ALA A 26 -39.68 -30.38 -16.24
N ALA A 27 -40.10 -29.23 -15.67
CA ALA A 27 -39.27 -28.47 -14.75
C ALA A 27 -39.35 -28.96 -13.29
N GLU A 28 -40.43 -29.62 -12.91
CA GLU A 28 -40.65 -30.07 -11.53
C GLU A 28 -39.82 -31.30 -11.13
N LYS A 29 -39.45 -32.17 -12.09
CA LYS A 29 -38.58 -33.34 -11.81
C LYS A 29 -37.13 -32.94 -11.61
N ASN A 30 -36.62 -31.93 -12.33
CA ASN A 30 -35.22 -31.49 -12.17
C ASN A 30 -35.02 -30.65 -10.89
N ALA A 31 -36.01 -29.88 -10.45
CA ALA A 31 -35.91 -29.11 -9.21
C ALA A 31 -35.94 -30.02 -7.96
N LYS A 32 -36.68 -31.12 -7.99
CA LYS A 32 -36.64 -32.11 -6.89
C LYS A 32 -35.31 -32.84 -6.77
N THR A 33 -34.70 -33.19 -7.92
CA THR A 33 -33.38 -33.87 -7.93
C THR A 33 -32.27 -32.97 -7.40
N LEU A 34 -32.32 -31.68 -7.70
CA LEU A 34 -31.34 -30.71 -7.16
C LEU A 34 -31.51 -30.49 -5.66
N THR A 35 -32.78 -30.41 -5.19
CA THR A 35 -33.07 -30.22 -3.77
C THR A 35 -32.73 -31.45 -2.93
N ASP A 36 -32.88 -32.65 -3.48
CA ASP A 36 -32.49 -33.89 -2.82
C ASP A 36 -30.98 -34.11 -2.81
N THR A 37 -30.25 -33.64 -3.83
CA THR A 37 -28.77 -33.63 -3.84
C THR A 37 -28.22 -32.66 -2.80
N ILE A 38 -28.79 -31.46 -2.69
CA ILE A 38 -28.41 -30.46 -1.67
C ILE A 38 -28.71 -30.95 -0.26
N LYS A 39 -29.82 -31.70 -0.04
CA LYS A 39 -30.13 -32.29 1.28
C LYS A 39 -29.27 -33.50 1.63
N ALA A 40 -28.77 -34.25 0.64
CA ALA A 40 -27.83 -35.35 0.88
C ALA A 40 -26.42 -34.86 1.25
N GLU A 41 -25.99 -33.71 0.74
CA GLU A 41 -24.73 -33.09 1.13
C GLU A 41 -24.76 -32.44 2.53
N GLN A 42 -25.93 -32.09 3.06
CA GLN A 42 -26.06 -31.51 4.41
C GLN A 42 -26.12 -32.55 5.56
N SER A 43 -26.15 -33.85 5.30
CA SER A 43 -26.21 -34.87 6.31
C SER A 43 -24.90 -35.60 6.62
N GLY A 44 -23.79 -35.19 6.01
CA GLY A 44 -22.46 -35.67 6.39
C GLY A 44 -21.85 -34.74 7.42
N ASN A 45 -21.77 -35.19 8.69
CA ASN A 45 -20.92 -34.58 9.72
C ASN A 45 -19.42 -34.65 9.25
N ARG A 46 -19.03 -33.81 8.31
CA ARG A 46 -17.63 -33.47 8.08
C ARG A 46 -17.31 -32.36 9.08
N VAL A 47 -16.67 -32.72 10.16
CA VAL A 47 -15.89 -31.77 10.96
C VAL A 47 -14.78 -31.30 10.02
N GLU A 48 -15.02 -30.17 9.36
CA GLU A 48 -14.01 -29.49 8.57
C GLU A 48 -12.87 -29.15 9.50
N ASN A 49 -11.69 -29.69 9.27
CA ASN A 49 -10.47 -29.28 9.94
C ASN A 49 -10.11 -27.88 9.42
N ILE A 50 -10.81 -26.85 9.96
CA ILE A 50 -10.49 -25.47 9.66
C ILE A 50 -9.10 -25.22 10.24
N THR A 51 -8.12 -25.04 9.37
CA THR A 51 -6.74 -24.81 9.78
C THR A 51 -6.62 -23.41 10.37
N THR A 52 -6.29 -23.34 11.65
CA THR A 52 -6.01 -22.06 12.31
C THR A 52 -4.55 -21.70 12.10
N VAL A 53 -4.31 -20.54 11.50
CA VAL A 53 -2.98 -19.99 11.28
C VAL A 53 -2.66 -18.99 12.38
N LEU A 54 -1.50 -19.15 13.02
CA LEU A 54 -0.97 -18.21 14.00
C LEU A 54 -0.07 -17.20 13.30
N GLN A 55 -0.37 -15.92 13.49
CA GLN A 55 0.44 -14.83 12.95
C GLN A 55 0.99 -13.99 14.10
N HIS A 56 2.30 -13.73 14.08
CA HIS A 56 3.00 -12.86 15.02
C HIS A 56 3.47 -11.61 14.26
N ILE A 57 2.96 -10.44 14.62
CA ILE A 57 3.30 -9.17 13.99
C ILE A 57 4.04 -8.31 14.99
N PRO A 58 5.39 -8.16 14.87
CA PRO A 58 6.14 -7.20 15.66
C PRO A 58 5.67 -5.76 15.38
N PHE A 59 5.66 -4.91 16.39
CA PHE A 59 5.30 -3.49 16.22
C PHE A 59 6.22 -2.78 15.24
N ALA A 60 7.49 -3.15 15.15
CA ALA A 60 8.42 -2.62 14.14
C ALA A 60 7.91 -2.77 12.68
N ASN A 61 6.99 -3.72 12.43
CA ASN A 61 6.42 -3.97 11.11
C ASN A 61 5.04 -3.32 10.91
N LEU A 62 4.58 -2.52 11.87
CA LEU A 62 3.29 -1.82 11.80
C LEU A 62 3.49 -0.36 11.38
N GLU A 63 2.49 0.19 10.72
CA GLU A 63 2.51 1.60 10.31
C GLU A 63 2.61 2.53 11.53
N TRP A 64 3.42 3.59 11.39
CA TRP A 64 3.66 4.65 12.37
C TRP A 64 4.45 4.25 13.61
N VAL A 65 5.14 3.14 13.56
CA VAL A 65 6.08 2.72 14.60
C VAL A 65 7.51 2.91 14.10
N ASP A 66 8.32 3.63 14.85
CA ASP A 66 9.75 3.73 14.58
C ASP A 66 10.41 2.35 14.78
N GLU A 67 11.06 1.82 13.74
CA GLU A 67 11.72 0.50 13.78
C GLU A 67 12.75 0.38 14.92
N THR A 68 13.40 1.47 15.24
CA THR A 68 14.48 1.50 16.23
C THR A 68 14.02 1.90 17.63
N GLY A 69 13.07 2.81 17.74
CA GLY A 69 12.64 3.43 19.01
C GLY A 69 11.25 3.02 19.50
N GLY A 70 10.38 2.52 18.64
CA GLY A 70 8.98 2.25 18.98
C GLY A 70 8.14 3.53 19.03
N LEU A 71 7.19 3.61 19.98
CA LEU A 71 6.27 4.75 20.14
C LEU A 71 6.60 5.51 21.42
N SER A 72 6.86 6.81 21.31
CA SER A 72 7.02 7.68 22.46
C SER A 72 5.75 8.51 22.70
N LEU A 73 5.22 8.43 23.91
CA LEU A 73 4.13 9.25 24.42
C LEU A 73 4.70 10.22 25.45
N SER A 74 4.80 11.52 25.13
CA SER A 74 5.41 12.53 25.99
C SER A 74 4.40 13.61 26.37
N GLY A 75 4.42 14.02 27.65
CA GLY A 75 3.47 14.97 28.23
C GLY A 75 2.39 14.28 29.06
N THR A 76 1.42 15.05 29.53
CA THR A 76 0.40 14.56 30.47
C THR A 76 -0.73 13.76 29.79
N VAL A 77 -1.07 14.04 28.53
CA VAL A 77 -2.17 13.35 27.79
C VAL A 77 -1.78 13.15 26.32
N PRO A 78 -0.66 12.49 26.03
CA PRO A 78 -0.29 12.17 24.66
C PRO A 78 -1.05 10.95 24.13
N ARG A 79 -1.27 10.94 22.81
CA ARG A 79 -1.95 9.88 22.08
C ARG A 79 -1.08 9.40 20.94
N ARG A 80 -1.16 8.09 20.65
CA ARG A 80 -0.49 7.48 19.50
C ARG A 80 -1.37 6.37 18.95
N ASP A 81 -1.30 6.22 17.65
CA ASP A 81 -2.04 5.21 16.90
C ASP A 81 -1.09 4.26 16.20
N VAL A 82 -1.51 3.01 16.08
CA VAL A 82 -0.84 1.97 15.30
C VAL A 82 -1.91 1.29 14.46
N ARG A 83 -1.64 1.07 13.18
CA ARG A 83 -2.58 0.43 12.27
C ARG A 83 -2.12 -0.97 11.89
N PHE A 84 -3.09 -1.86 11.76
CA PHE A 84 -2.91 -3.17 11.17
C PHE A 84 -4.14 -3.57 10.35
N THR A 85 -3.94 -4.48 9.42
CA THR A 85 -4.98 -4.93 8.50
C THR A 85 -5.14 -6.43 8.53
N ILE A 86 -6.34 -6.90 8.26
CA ILE A 86 -6.68 -8.31 8.09
C ILE A 86 -7.19 -8.50 6.66
N LYS A 87 -6.83 -9.60 6.01
CA LYS A 87 -7.38 -9.92 4.70
C LYS A 87 -8.88 -10.18 4.80
N ARG A 88 -9.63 -9.80 3.78
CA ARG A 88 -11.08 -9.98 3.76
C ARG A 88 -11.52 -11.45 3.65
N ASP A 89 -10.62 -12.33 3.23
CA ASP A 89 -10.80 -13.78 3.21
C ASP A 89 -10.34 -14.47 4.50
N GLU A 90 -10.01 -13.70 5.54
CA GLU A 90 -9.59 -14.21 6.86
C GLU A 90 -10.52 -13.70 7.96
N ILE A 91 -10.74 -14.54 8.97
CA ILE A 91 -11.38 -14.16 10.22
C ILE A 91 -10.43 -14.39 11.39
N VAL A 92 -10.38 -13.42 12.31
CA VAL A 92 -9.58 -13.52 13.53
C VAL A 92 -10.43 -14.16 14.62
N THR A 93 -10.01 -15.32 15.11
CA THR A 93 -10.70 -16.06 16.17
C THR A 93 -10.17 -15.73 17.57
N LYS A 94 -8.89 -15.35 17.67
CA LYS A 94 -8.26 -14.86 18.90
C LYS A 94 -7.22 -13.79 18.54
N SER A 95 -7.17 -12.73 19.36
CA SER A 95 -6.13 -11.71 19.26
C SER A 95 -5.60 -11.29 20.62
N GLU A 96 -4.29 -11.08 20.68
CA GLU A 96 -3.57 -10.78 21.90
C GLU A 96 -2.42 -9.82 21.60
N LEU A 97 -2.30 -8.76 22.37
CA LEU A 97 -1.17 -7.86 22.32
C LEU A 97 -0.21 -8.14 23.47
N GLN A 98 0.99 -8.60 23.17
CA GLN A 98 2.10 -8.62 24.11
C GLN A 98 2.79 -7.26 24.06
N LEU A 99 2.44 -6.39 25.00
CA LEU A 99 2.91 -5.02 25.09
C LEU A 99 4.15 -4.93 25.95
N PHE A 100 5.24 -4.36 25.40
CA PHE A 100 6.43 -3.98 26.17
C PHE A 100 6.50 -2.46 26.24
N TYR A 101 6.56 -1.89 27.45
CA TYR A 101 6.64 -0.45 27.63
C TYR A 101 7.54 -0.06 28.81
N THR A 102 7.99 1.18 28.82
CA THR A 102 8.80 1.75 29.90
C THR A 102 8.19 3.09 30.31
N PRO A 103 7.65 3.23 31.52
CA PRO A 103 7.14 4.49 32.05
C PRO A 103 8.25 5.35 32.61
N SER A 104 8.12 6.68 32.51
CA SER A 104 9.05 7.64 33.11
C SER A 104 9.17 7.46 34.63
N PRO A 105 10.38 7.58 35.19
CA PRO A 105 10.59 7.56 36.64
C PRO A 105 9.97 8.75 37.39
N SER A 106 9.61 9.82 36.68
CA SER A 106 9.03 11.05 37.27
C SER A 106 7.53 10.96 37.48
N LEU A 107 6.87 9.87 37.06
CA LEU A 107 5.42 9.72 37.17
C LEU A 107 4.95 9.49 38.62
N ILE A 108 3.78 10.01 38.95
CA ILE A 108 3.05 9.64 40.17
C ILE A 108 2.31 8.33 39.93
N PRO A 109 2.72 7.21 40.58
CA PRO A 109 2.03 5.95 40.49
C PRO A 109 0.58 6.10 40.95
N VAL A 110 -0.31 5.22 40.48
CA VAL A 110 -1.75 5.20 40.83
C VAL A 110 -2.56 6.29 40.14
N ARG A 111 -2.00 7.49 39.92
CA ARG A 111 -2.67 8.57 39.13
C ARG A 111 -2.41 8.47 37.66
N SER A 112 -1.29 7.84 37.27
CA SER A 112 -0.88 7.68 35.88
C SER A 112 -1.33 6.32 35.34
N GLN A 113 -1.82 6.30 34.11
CA GLN A 113 -2.29 5.07 33.46
C GLN A 113 -2.10 5.11 31.95
N LEU A 114 -2.01 3.94 31.35
CA LEU A 114 -2.06 3.73 29.91
C LEU A 114 -3.37 3.05 29.55
N ASN A 115 -4.17 3.69 28.70
CA ASN A 115 -5.39 3.11 28.14
C ASN A 115 -5.10 2.59 26.72
N VAL A 116 -5.54 1.39 26.43
CA VAL A 116 -5.38 0.73 25.14
C VAL A 116 -6.75 0.47 24.54
N TYR A 117 -6.96 1.00 23.35
CA TYR A 117 -8.21 0.86 22.61
C TYR A 117 -7.97 0.08 21.32
N LEU A 118 -8.92 -0.68 20.88
CA LEU A 118 -9.00 -1.28 19.56
C LEU A 118 -10.24 -0.75 18.84
N ASN A 119 -10.07 -0.15 17.67
CA ASN A 119 -11.16 0.44 16.87
C ASN A 119 -12.09 1.37 17.68
N GLY A 120 -11.50 2.14 18.59
CA GLY A 120 -12.21 3.09 19.45
C GLY A 120 -12.85 2.47 20.71
N VAL A 121 -12.77 1.14 20.90
CA VAL A 121 -13.28 0.43 22.06
C VAL A 121 -12.17 0.17 23.06
N LEU A 122 -12.33 0.64 24.31
CA LEU A 122 -11.36 0.41 25.38
C LEU A 122 -11.22 -1.10 25.65
N GLN A 123 -9.99 -1.60 25.54
CA GLN A 123 -9.66 -3.00 25.83
C GLN A 123 -9.07 -3.17 27.23
N LYS A 124 -8.19 -2.26 27.62
CA LYS A 124 -7.52 -2.32 28.93
C LYS A 124 -7.06 -0.95 29.40
N SER A 125 -7.21 -0.68 30.70
CA SER A 125 -6.53 0.40 31.41
C SER A 125 -5.45 -0.18 32.30
N ILE A 126 -4.22 0.27 32.13
CA ILE A 126 -3.03 -0.23 32.83
C ILE A 126 -2.56 0.87 33.79
N PRO A 127 -2.80 0.76 35.10
CA PRO A 127 -2.26 1.71 36.07
C PRO A 127 -0.74 1.56 36.17
N ILE A 128 -0.02 2.69 36.24
CA ILE A 128 1.42 2.68 36.44
C ILE A 128 1.73 2.36 37.91
N LYS A 129 2.56 1.34 38.13
CA LYS A 129 2.95 0.92 39.46
C LYS A 129 4.30 1.52 39.85
N LYS A 130 4.55 1.66 41.14
CA LYS A 130 5.80 2.22 41.66
C LYS A 130 7.03 1.38 41.29
N GLU A 131 6.88 0.07 41.30
CA GLU A 131 7.92 -0.88 40.90
C GLU A 131 8.32 -0.84 39.44
N ASP A 132 7.44 -0.32 38.56
CA ASP A 132 7.61 -0.28 37.10
C ASP A 132 8.33 0.97 36.61
N LEU A 133 8.42 2.00 37.43
CA LEU A 133 9.02 3.28 37.08
C LEU A 133 10.44 3.14 36.56
N GLY A 134 10.71 3.63 35.34
CA GLY A 134 12.00 3.58 34.67
C GLY A 134 12.45 2.18 34.23
N LYS A 135 11.58 1.16 34.30
CA LYS A 135 11.88 -0.21 33.91
C LYS A 135 11.05 -0.68 32.75
N LYS A 136 11.57 -1.62 31.96
CA LYS A 136 10.81 -2.31 30.92
C LYS A 136 9.78 -3.26 31.57
N VAL A 137 8.53 -3.04 31.26
CA VAL A 137 7.37 -3.80 31.73
C VAL A 137 6.78 -4.60 30.58
N SER A 138 6.26 -5.79 30.86
CA SER A 138 5.51 -6.61 29.90
C SER A 138 4.09 -6.77 30.39
N GLU A 139 3.13 -6.54 29.50
CA GLU A 139 1.70 -6.70 29.77
C GLU A 139 1.04 -7.45 28.62
N ILE A 140 0.14 -8.38 28.95
CA ILE A 140 -0.65 -9.11 27.96
C ILE A 140 -2.07 -8.52 27.96
N ILE A 141 -2.55 -8.18 26.76
CA ILE A 141 -3.86 -7.59 26.52
C ILE A 141 -4.60 -8.48 25.52
N GLU A 142 -5.64 -9.16 25.98
CA GLU A 142 -6.54 -9.86 25.09
C GLU A 142 -7.47 -8.85 24.43
N PHE A 143 -7.55 -8.87 23.11
CA PHE A 143 -8.43 -8.03 22.32
C PHE A 143 -9.74 -8.77 22.00
N ASP A 144 -10.85 -8.04 22.00
CA ASP A 144 -12.11 -8.54 21.50
C ASP A 144 -12.04 -8.78 19.99
N SER A 145 -11.96 -10.05 19.57
CA SER A 145 -11.86 -10.42 18.15
C SER A 145 -13.11 -10.04 17.35
N HIS A 146 -14.27 -9.83 17.97
CA HIS A 146 -15.50 -9.45 17.26
C HIS A 146 -15.48 -8.03 16.69
N ILE A 147 -14.63 -7.15 17.21
CA ILE A 147 -14.50 -5.78 16.71
C ILE A 147 -13.38 -5.63 15.67
N ILE A 148 -12.64 -6.70 15.41
CA ILE A 148 -11.60 -6.71 14.36
C ILE A 148 -12.26 -6.68 12.98
N ARG A 149 -11.74 -5.85 12.10
CA ARG A 149 -12.20 -5.61 10.72
C ARG A 149 -11.05 -5.80 9.74
N ASP A 150 -11.28 -5.48 8.47
CA ASP A 150 -10.22 -5.41 7.45
C ASP A 150 -9.17 -4.34 7.79
N GLN A 151 -9.58 -3.17 8.28
CA GLN A 151 -8.68 -2.12 8.77
C GLN A 151 -8.90 -1.90 10.27
N ASN A 152 -7.81 -1.90 11.02
CA ASN A 152 -7.84 -1.81 12.47
C ASN A 152 -6.86 -0.77 12.98
N GLN A 153 -7.24 -0.11 14.08
CA GLN A 153 -6.44 0.88 14.77
C GLN A 153 -6.32 0.52 16.25
N ILE A 154 -5.10 0.36 16.72
CA ILE A 154 -4.78 0.32 18.14
C ILE A 154 -4.45 1.74 18.56
N HIS A 155 -5.20 2.29 19.48
CA HIS A 155 -4.99 3.62 20.03
C HIS A 155 -4.47 3.54 21.45
N PHE A 156 -3.38 4.25 21.71
CA PHE A 156 -2.76 4.38 23.03
C PHE A 156 -3.01 5.77 23.56
N ASP A 157 -3.67 5.87 24.71
CA ASP A 157 -3.96 7.11 25.42
C ASP A 157 -3.26 7.07 26.78
N PHE A 158 -2.19 7.84 26.92
CA PHE A 158 -1.43 7.88 28.15
C PHE A 158 -1.86 9.09 28.99
N ILE A 159 -2.20 8.84 30.25
CA ILE A 159 -2.49 9.86 31.25
C ILE A 159 -1.35 9.85 32.25
N GLY A 160 -0.49 10.88 32.18
CA GLY A 160 0.69 11.00 33.02
C GLY A 160 0.58 12.17 34.00
N HIS A 161 0.79 11.89 35.29
CA HIS A 161 0.80 12.90 36.36
C HIS A 161 2.15 12.90 37.04
N TYR A 162 2.69 14.10 37.37
CA TYR A 162 3.99 14.25 38.03
C TYR A 162 3.96 15.19 39.24
N THR A 163 2.84 15.89 39.45
CA THR A 163 2.64 16.74 40.61
C THR A 163 1.20 16.71 41.08
N ASP A 164 0.96 17.07 42.34
CA ASP A 164 -0.40 17.21 42.90
C ASP A 164 -1.00 18.60 42.61
N TYR A 165 -0.23 19.49 42.00
CA TYR A 165 -0.60 20.87 41.72
C TYR A 165 -0.78 21.11 40.22
N CYS A 166 -0.38 22.29 39.74
CA CYS A 166 -0.43 22.65 38.33
C CYS A 166 0.58 21.85 37.52
N GLU A 167 0.09 21.17 36.49
CA GLU A 167 0.90 20.39 35.56
C GLU A 167 1.12 21.13 34.25
N ASN A 168 2.33 21.02 33.73
CA ASN A 168 2.66 21.44 32.38
C ASN A 168 2.33 20.31 31.39
N PRO A 169 1.32 20.43 30.51
CA PRO A 169 0.93 19.36 29.60
C PRO A 169 2.03 18.90 28.63
N VAL A 170 3.03 19.73 28.39
CA VAL A 170 4.15 19.42 27.47
C VAL A 170 5.46 19.16 28.22
N ASP A 171 5.38 18.78 29.48
CA ASP A 171 6.57 18.48 30.28
C ASP A 171 7.31 17.26 29.71
N THR A 172 8.56 17.46 29.32
CA THR A 172 9.38 16.42 28.67
C THR A 172 9.91 15.36 29.65
N THR A 173 9.78 15.58 30.95
CA THR A 173 10.14 14.58 31.96
C THR A 173 9.09 13.49 32.10
N ILE A 174 7.87 13.76 31.57
CA ILE A 174 6.73 12.83 31.58
C ILE A 174 6.64 12.15 30.25
N TRP A 175 6.88 10.85 30.24
CA TRP A 175 6.84 10.03 29.03
C TRP A 175 6.51 8.57 29.36
N LEU A 176 6.01 7.86 28.33
CA LEU A 176 5.88 6.42 28.30
C LEU A 176 6.32 5.95 26.92
N ASN A 177 7.30 5.06 26.87
CA ASN A 177 7.81 4.50 25.62
C ASN A 177 7.28 3.08 25.43
N ILE A 178 6.60 2.82 24.33
CA ILE A 178 6.18 1.50 23.88
C ILE A 178 7.27 0.97 22.94
N SER A 179 7.78 -0.22 23.24
CA SER A 179 8.87 -0.84 22.48
C SER A 179 8.38 -1.35 21.13
N SER A 180 9.20 -1.17 20.09
CA SER A 180 9.02 -1.80 18.77
C SER A 180 9.05 -3.34 18.82
N GLN A 181 9.55 -3.93 19.92
CA GLN A 181 9.52 -5.38 20.20
C GLN A 181 8.17 -5.89 20.70
N SER A 182 7.17 -5.02 20.92
CA SER A 182 5.81 -5.46 21.22
C SER A 182 5.27 -6.30 20.06
N ILE A 183 4.42 -7.30 20.36
CA ILE A 183 3.97 -8.28 19.36
C ILE A 183 2.45 -8.37 19.39
N LEU A 184 1.84 -8.20 18.22
CA LEU A 184 0.43 -8.51 18.01
C LEU A 184 0.29 -9.96 17.53
N ASN A 185 -0.33 -10.81 18.34
CA ASN A 185 -0.58 -12.22 18.05
C ASN A 185 -2.02 -12.39 17.57
N LEU A 186 -2.17 -12.97 16.38
CA LEU A 186 -3.47 -13.21 15.77
C LEU A 186 -3.63 -14.71 15.44
N SER A 187 -4.72 -15.31 15.89
CA SER A 187 -5.16 -16.64 15.43
C SER A 187 -6.21 -16.42 14.35
N LYS A 188 -5.92 -16.85 13.13
CA LYS A 188 -6.75 -16.58 11.95
C LYS A 188 -7.22 -17.86 11.29
N GLN A 189 -8.37 -17.80 10.66
CA GLN A 189 -8.91 -18.86 9.82
C GLN A 189 -9.26 -18.29 8.46
N HIS A 190 -8.94 -19.02 7.40
CA HIS A 190 -9.34 -18.66 6.04
C HIS A 190 -10.83 -18.94 5.84
N LEU A 191 -11.51 -18.01 5.17
CA LEU A 191 -12.91 -18.13 4.78
C LEU A 191 -13.00 -18.65 3.36
N HIS A 192 -13.92 -19.57 3.12
CA HIS A 192 -14.29 -19.90 1.76
C HIS A 192 -15.11 -18.74 1.17
N ILE A 193 -14.54 -18.04 0.19
CA ILE A 193 -15.20 -16.97 -0.55
C ILE A 193 -15.86 -17.53 -1.82
N ALA A 194 -16.94 -16.88 -2.28
CA ALA A 194 -17.58 -17.25 -3.54
C ALA A 194 -16.63 -17.04 -4.73
N ASN A 195 -16.79 -17.84 -5.78
CA ASN A 195 -16.09 -17.65 -7.04
C ASN A 195 -16.69 -16.45 -7.77
N ASP A 196 -16.23 -15.25 -7.42
CA ASP A 196 -16.71 -13.98 -7.96
C ASP A 196 -15.55 -13.02 -8.15
N LEU A 197 -15.29 -12.65 -9.40
CA LEU A 197 -14.24 -11.71 -9.77
C LEU A 197 -14.43 -10.31 -9.19
N SER A 198 -15.63 -9.96 -8.69
CA SER A 198 -15.86 -8.70 -7.98
C SER A 198 -15.04 -8.57 -6.70
N SER A 199 -14.58 -9.69 -6.13
CA SER A 199 -13.66 -9.71 -4.99
C SER A 199 -12.19 -9.46 -5.36
N PHE A 200 -11.81 -9.60 -6.65
CA PHE A 200 -10.44 -9.35 -7.08
C PHE A 200 -9.95 -7.96 -6.63
N PRO A 201 -8.74 -7.81 -6.13
CA PRO A 201 -7.62 -8.75 -6.20
C PRO A 201 -7.56 -9.84 -5.11
N ILE A 202 -8.51 -9.88 -4.20
CA ILE A 202 -8.59 -10.89 -3.14
C ILE A 202 -9.17 -12.20 -3.73
N PRO A 203 -8.64 -13.38 -3.32
CA PRO A 203 -7.63 -13.61 -2.28
C PRO A 203 -6.19 -13.66 -2.83
N PHE A 204 -5.97 -13.38 -4.11
CA PHE A 204 -4.69 -13.59 -4.81
C PHE A 204 -3.59 -12.65 -4.31
N PHE A 205 -3.95 -11.38 -4.03
CA PHE A 205 -3.00 -10.37 -3.61
C PHE A 205 -3.40 -9.74 -2.27
N ASN A 206 -2.43 -9.62 -1.38
CA ASN A 206 -2.60 -8.90 -0.14
C ASN A 206 -2.30 -7.42 -0.35
N VAL A 207 -3.35 -6.63 -0.53
CA VAL A 207 -3.25 -5.16 -0.67
C VAL A 207 -3.09 -4.44 0.67
N SER A 208 -3.08 -5.17 1.78
CA SER A 208 -3.05 -4.63 3.14
C SER A 208 -1.66 -4.35 3.69
N ASN A 209 -0.63 -4.46 2.91
CA ASN A 209 0.73 -3.99 3.18
C ASN A 209 1.51 -4.61 4.36
N GLN A 210 1.05 -5.69 5.00
CA GLN A 210 1.76 -6.25 6.17
C GLN A 210 2.46 -7.58 5.93
N GLN A 211 2.09 -8.28 4.87
CA GLN A 211 2.70 -9.55 4.50
C GLN A 211 2.91 -9.65 3.01
N LYS A 212 4.06 -10.18 2.61
CA LYS A 212 4.35 -10.52 1.22
C LYS A 212 3.31 -11.52 0.70
N SER A 213 2.71 -11.23 -0.45
CA SER A 213 1.83 -12.17 -1.13
C SER A 213 2.63 -13.32 -1.72
N VAL A 214 2.07 -14.52 -1.74
CA VAL A 214 2.62 -15.66 -2.48
C VAL A 214 1.53 -16.15 -3.43
N LEU A 215 1.82 -16.16 -4.73
CA LEU A 215 0.89 -16.59 -5.76
C LEU A 215 1.60 -17.53 -6.75
N SER A 216 1.25 -18.80 -6.70
CA SER A 216 1.85 -19.80 -7.59
C SER A 216 1.42 -19.58 -9.04
N VAL A 217 2.38 -19.60 -9.98
CA VAL A 217 2.13 -19.46 -11.41
C VAL A 217 2.27 -20.84 -12.07
N ILE A 218 1.24 -21.27 -12.80
CA ILE A 218 1.21 -22.60 -13.40
C ILE A 218 1.10 -22.50 -14.92
N PHE A 219 1.96 -23.27 -15.59
CA PHE A 219 1.93 -23.50 -17.02
C PHE A 219 1.67 -24.98 -17.33
N ALA A 220 1.00 -25.28 -18.44
CA ALA A 220 0.77 -26.65 -18.90
C ALA A 220 2.06 -27.35 -19.33
N GLU A 221 2.96 -26.62 -19.96
CA GLU A 221 4.27 -27.05 -20.45
C GLU A 221 5.25 -25.85 -20.40
N THR A 222 6.49 -26.03 -20.87
CA THR A 222 7.44 -24.91 -21.04
C THR A 222 6.78 -23.77 -21.82
N PRO A 223 6.65 -22.56 -21.21
CA PRO A 223 5.93 -21.44 -21.83
C PRO A 223 6.68 -20.88 -23.04
N ASP A 224 5.93 -20.50 -24.08
CA ASP A 224 6.45 -19.76 -25.23
C ASP A 224 6.52 -18.23 -24.93
N ASN A 225 7.09 -17.47 -25.85
CA ASN A 225 7.30 -16.01 -25.68
C ASN A 225 6.02 -15.24 -25.35
N ASN A 226 4.89 -15.58 -25.98
CA ASN A 226 3.60 -14.91 -25.71
C ASN A 226 3.06 -15.29 -24.33
N THR A 227 3.17 -16.54 -23.93
CA THR A 227 2.75 -17.02 -22.60
C THR A 227 3.63 -16.39 -21.51
N LEU A 228 4.95 -16.30 -21.74
CA LEU A 228 5.87 -15.59 -20.85
C LEU A 228 5.52 -14.11 -20.73
N LYS A 229 5.21 -13.45 -21.86
CA LYS A 229 4.79 -12.05 -21.90
C LYS A 229 3.48 -11.84 -21.12
N ALA A 230 2.48 -12.70 -21.31
CA ALA A 230 1.22 -12.65 -20.58
C ALA A 230 1.42 -12.75 -19.07
N ALA A 231 2.20 -13.74 -18.62
CA ALA A 231 2.53 -13.95 -17.22
C ALA A 231 3.37 -12.78 -16.64
N SER A 232 4.29 -12.21 -17.44
CA SER A 232 5.09 -11.05 -17.06
C SER A 232 4.26 -9.78 -16.84
N VAL A 233 3.30 -9.50 -17.74
CA VAL A 233 2.34 -8.40 -17.57
C VAL A 233 1.53 -8.58 -16.29
N PHE A 234 1.00 -9.79 -16.07
CA PHE A 234 0.25 -10.12 -14.87
C PHE A 234 1.10 -9.99 -13.60
N ALA A 235 2.31 -10.53 -13.60
CA ALA A 235 3.20 -10.50 -12.45
C ALA A 235 3.59 -9.05 -12.07
N SER A 236 3.89 -8.21 -13.06
CA SER A 236 4.17 -6.79 -12.83
C SER A 236 2.98 -6.06 -12.20
N TYR A 237 1.75 -6.40 -12.62
CA TYR A 237 0.52 -5.85 -12.03
C TYR A 237 0.32 -6.29 -10.59
N GLY A 238 0.61 -7.54 -10.26
CA GLY A 238 0.62 -8.00 -8.87
C GLY A 238 1.55 -7.17 -8.00
N GLY A 239 2.71 -6.75 -8.53
CA GLY A 239 3.59 -5.80 -7.87
C GLY A 239 2.95 -4.43 -7.65
N VAL A 240 2.20 -3.90 -8.62
CA VAL A 240 1.43 -2.65 -8.46
C VAL A 240 0.41 -2.77 -7.32
N LEU A 241 -0.32 -3.89 -7.28
CA LEU A 241 -1.37 -4.14 -6.29
C LEU A 241 -0.83 -4.31 -4.87
N THR A 242 0.31 -4.98 -4.71
CA THR A 242 0.92 -5.26 -3.41
C THR A 242 1.84 -4.15 -2.93
N SER A 243 2.18 -3.19 -3.80
CA SER A 243 3.01 -2.04 -3.47
C SER A 243 4.31 -2.45 -2.75
N TRP A 244 4.57 -1.95 -1.54
CA TRP A 244 5.81 -2.21 -0.80
C TRP A 244 5.86 -3.58 -0.10
N SER A 245 4.71 -4.20 0.20
CA SER A 245 4.68 -5.55 0.81
C SER A 245 5.25 -6.63 -0.12
N GLY A 246 5.11 -6.42 -1.43
CA GLY A 246 5.63 -7.27 -2.47
C GLY A 246 4.86 -8.56 -2.68
N VAL A 247 5.27 -9.29 -3.68
CA VAL A 247 4.71 -10.60 -4.04
C VAL A 247 5.85 -11.56 -4.42
N ASP A 248 5.64 -12.84 -4.23
CA ASP A 248 6.50 -13.93 -4.71
C ASP A 248 5.71 -14.86 -5.62
N TYR A 249 6.35 -15.28 -6.72
CA TYR A 249 5.73 -16.09 -7.75
C TYR A 249 6.43 -17.45 -7.91
N PRO A 250 6.20 -18.43 -7.03
CA PRO A 250 6.64 -19.80 -7.27
C PRO A 250 6.06 -20.32 -8.60
N VAL A 251 6.89 -20.90 -9.45
CA VAL A 251 6.49 -21.38 -10.78
C VAL A 251 6.44 -22.90 -10.82
N PHE A 252 5.39 -23.45 -11.42
CA PHE A 252 5.17 -24.87 -11.59
C PHE A 252 4.82 -25.18 -13.05
N ILE A 253 5.31 -26.32 -13.57
CA ILE A 253 5.01 -26.79 -14.93
C ILE A 253 4.27 -28.13 -14.80
N ASN A 254 3.00 -28.14 -15.23
CA ASN A 254 2.07 -29.28 -15.15
C ASN A 254 1.97 -29.93 -13.75
N GLU A 255 2.17 -29.14 -12.71
CA GLU A 255 2.13 -29.59 -11.33
C GLU A 255 1.22 -28.68 -10.50
N LEU A 256 0.38 -29.27 -9.64
CA LEU A 256 -0.48 -28.54 -8.72
C LEU A 256 0.23 -28.42 -7.36
N PRO A 257 0.47 -27.20 -6.83
CA PRO A 257 1.06 -27.03 -5.50
C PRO A 257 0.13 -27.58 -4.40
N ALA A 258 0.73 -28.00 -3.29
CA ALA A 258 0.01 -28.65 -2.18
C ALA A 258 -1.02 -27.72 -1.49
N SER A 259 -0.83 -26.40 -1.54
CA SER A 259 -1.71 -25.39 -0.95
C SER A 259 -1.41 -24.00 -1.50
N GLY A 260 -2.34 -23.07 -1.29
CA GLY A 260 -2.21 -21.67 -1.63
C GLY A 260 -2.92 -21.29 -2.93
N ASN A 261 -3.14 -19.98 -3.07
CA ASN A 261 -3.76 -19.43 -4.27
C ASN A 261 -2.81 -19.50 -5.47
N LEU A 262 -3.37 -19.65 -6.65
CA LEU A 262 -2.59 -19.80 -7.87
C LEU A 262 -3.20 -19.09 -9.08
N VAL A 263 -2.39 -18.83 -10.08
CA VAL A 263 -2.80 -18.40 -11.42
C VAL A 263 -2.36 -19.41 -12.45
N VAL A 264 -3.25 -19.74 -13.38
CA VAL A 264 -2.98 -20.73 -14.44
C VAL A 264 -3.15 -20.06 -15.80
N PHE A 265 -2.14 -20.22 -16.67
CA PHE A 265 -2.21 -19.75 -18.06
C PHE A 265 -2.46 -20.92 -18.99
N ILE A 266 -3.61 -20.94 -19.67
CA ILE A 266 -4.01 -22.05 -20.55
C ILE A 266 -4.51 -21.58 -21.91
N THR A 267 -4.24 -22.38 -22.93
CA THR A 267 -4.89 -22.24 -24.25
C THR A 267 -5.77 -23.46 -24.52
N ASN A 268 -6.54 -23.39 -25.61
CA ASN A 268 -7.36 -24.55 -26.01
C ASN A 268 -6.53 -25.81 -26.21
N ASP A 269 -5.28 -25.68 -26.68
CA ASP A 269 -4.39 -26.80 -26.99
C ASP A 269 -3.44 -27.18 -25.82
N LYS A 270 -3.21 -26.25 -24.88
CA LYS A 270 -2.24 -26.43 -23.79
C LYS A 270 -2.94 -26.25 -22.44
N LYS A 271 -3.24 -27.36 -21.78
CA LYS A 271 -3.90 -27.42 -20.47
C LYS A 271 -3.13 -28.34 -19.54
N PRO A 272 -2.88 -27.96 -18.27
CA PRO A 272 -2.26 -28.88 -17.31
C PRO A 272 -3.21 -30.05 -17.01
N ASP A 273 -2.68 -31.18 -16.57
CA ASP A 273 -3.43 -32.40 -16.35
C ASP A 273 -4.66 -32.25 -15.46
N PHE A 274 -4.59 -31.41 -14.45
CA PHE A 274 -5.71 -31.14 -13.54
C PHE A 274 -6.82 -30.26 -14.16
N LEU A 275 -6.58 -29.63 -15.31
CA LEU A 275 -7.55 -28.84 -16.10
C LEU A 275 -7.75 -29.41 -17.53
N LYS A 276 -7.38 -30.64 -17.80
CA LYS A 276 -7.51 -31.26 -19.14
C LYS A 276 -8.93 -31.20 -19.71
N ASP A 277 -9.93 -31.30 -18.84
CA ASP A 277 -11.35 -31.27 -19.20
C ASP A 277 -11.94 -29.85 -19.23
N TYR A 278 -11.13 -28.81 -19.00
CA TYR A 278 -11.57 -27.41 -19.06
C TYR A 278 -12.08 -27.08 -20.49
N PRO A 279 -13.25 -26.44 -20.63
CA PRO A 279 -13.85 -26.19 -21.93
C PRO A 279 -12.98 -25.26 -22.79
N ASN A 280 -13.06 -25.47 -24.13
CA ASN A 280 -12.41 -24.58 -25.08
C ASN A 280 -13.14 -23.22 -25.11
N VAL A 281 -12.37 -22.13 -25.12
CA VAL A 281 -12.88 -20.77 -25.19
C VAL A 281 -12.74 -20.21 -26.59
N GLN A 282 -13.66 -19.29 -26.97
CA GLN A 282 -13.65 -18.63 -28.29
C GLN A 282 -12.97 -17.27 -28.24
N VAL A 283 -12.91 -16.66 -27.08
CA VAL A 283 -12.30 -15.36 -26.79
C VAL A 283 -11.46 -15.47 -25.53
N PRO A 284 -10.53 -14.56 -25.28
CA PRO A 284 -9.77 -14.56 -24.04
C PRO A 284 -10.71 -14.39 -22.84
N CYS A 285 -10.48 -15.15 -21.77
CA CYS A 285 -11.32 -15.19 -20.58
C CYS A 285 -10.48 -15.15 -19.32
N ILE A 286 -11.07 -14.66 -18.24
CA ILE A 286 -10.54 -14.67 -16.89
C ILE A 286 -11.59 -15.28 -15.99
N GLU A 287 -11.22 -16.31 -15.24
CA GLU A 287 -12.15 -17.05 -14.37
C GLU A 287 -11.56 -17.23 -12.98
N MET A 288 -12.39 -17.10 -11.96
CA MET A 288 -12.06 -17.48 -10.58
C MET A 288 -12.74 -18.80 -10.26
N ALA A 289 -11.95 -19.79 -9.87
CA ALA A 289 -12.42 -21.13 -9.53
C ALA A 289 -11.76 -21.64 -8.25
N ASP A 290 -12.32 -22.72 -7.66
CA ASP A 290 -11.72 -23.39 -6.52
C ASP A 290 -10.54 -24.26 -6.96
N VAL A 291 -9.48 -24.32 -6.14
CA VAL A 291 -8.37 -25.24 -6.37
C VAL A 291 -8.81 -26.67 -6.02
N PRO A 292 -8.64 -27.65 -6.93
CA PRO A 292 -9.04 -29.02 -6.66
C PRO A 292 -8.41 -29.59 -5.38
N GLY A 293 -9.23 -30.15 -4.49
CA GLY A 293 -8.77 -30.79 -3.26
C GLY A 293 -8.50 -29.86 -2.08
N THR A 294 -8.66 -28.54 -2.23
CA THR A 294 -8.58 -27.56 -1.15
C THR A 294 -9.95 -26.97 -0.84
N GLN A 295 -10.13 -26.40 0.36
CA GLN A 295 -11.42 -25.84 0.78
C GLN A 295 -11.50 -24.33 0.63
N ALA A 296 -10.38 -23.61 0.69
CA ALA A 296 -10.35 -22.16 0.70
C ALA A 296 -9.48 -21.55 -0.40
N ASP A 297 -8.58 -22.35 -0.99
CA ASP A 297 -7.66 -21.83 -2.00
C ASP A 297 -8.37 -21.61 -3.34
N LYS A 298 -8.04 -20.50 -4.00
CA LYS A 298 -8.60 -20.11 -5.27
C LYS A 298 -7.58 -20.14 -6.40
N MET A 299 -8.05 -20.46 -7.60
CA MET A 299 -7.27 -20.29 -8.82
C MET A 299 -7.87 -19.22 -9.72
N LEU A 300 -6.99 -18.39 -10.27
CA LEU A 300 -7.30 -17.47 -11.35
C LEU A 300 -6.89 -18.12 -12.66
N ILE A 301 -7.86 -18.48 -13.49
CA ILE A 301 -7.60 -19.08 -14.78
C ILE A 301 -7.61 -17.99 -15.84
N ILE A 302 -6.46 -17.76 -16.48
CA ILE A 302 -6.32 -16.90 -17.64
C ILE A 302 -6.29 -17.81 -18.85
N SER A 303 -7.38 -17.81 -19.62
CA SER A 303 -7.59 -18.73 -20.75
C SER A 303 -7.82 -18.00 -22.06
N ALA A 304 -7.34 -18.56 -23.16
CA ALA A 304 -7.53 -17.98 -24.49
C ALA A 304 -7.54 -19.08 -25.57
N PRO A 305 -8.03 -18.77 -26.79
CA PRO A 305 -7.92 -19.71 -27.91
C PRO A 305 -6.47 -20.05 -28.25
N ASP A 306 -5.56 -19.08 -28.16
CA ASP A 306 -4.13 -19.17 -28.46
C ASP A 306 -3.28 -18.34 -27.48
N THR A 307 -1.96 -18.42 -27.62
CA THR A 307 -1.02 -17.72 -26.71
C THR A 307 -1.02 -16.20 -26.86
N LYS A 308 -1.42 -15.66 -28.02
CA LYS A 308 -1.57 -14.23 -28.24
C LYS A 308 -2.77 -13.71 -27.44
N GLY A 309 -3.87 -14.45 -27.43
CA GLY A 309 -5.04 -14.13 -26.62
C GLY A 309 -4.74 -14.10 -25.12
N LEU A 310 -3.75 -14.86 -24.63
CA LEU A 310 -3.31 -14.77 -23.22
C LEU A 310 -2.71 -13.40 -22.88
N VAL A 311 -1.95 -12.80 -23.81
CA VAL A 311 -1.43 -11.44 -23.64
C VAL A 311 -2.57 -10.43 -23.56
N ASP A 312 -3.58 -10.61 -24.42
CA ASP A 312 -4.76 -9.74 -24.45
C ASP A 312 -5.57 -9.85 -23.14
N ALA A 313 -5.77 -11.07 -22.62
CA ALA A 313 -6.41 -11.28 -21.31
C ALA A 313 -5.66 -10.61 -20.17
N SER A 314 -4.33 -10.78 -20.11
CA SER A 314 -3.50 -10.16 -19.08
C SER A 314 -3.52 -8.63 -19.16
N ARG A 315 -3.47 -8.07 -20.37
CA ARG A 315 -3.58 -6.60 -20.57
C ARG A 315 -4.94 -6.08 -20.15
N ALA A 316 -6.03 -6.74 -20.54
CA ALA A 316 -7.39 -6.36 -20.16
C ALA A 316 -7.57 -6.34 -18.64
N LEU A 317 -7.06 -7.36 -17.95
CA LEU A 317 -7.08 -7.44 -16.49
C LEU A 317 -6.36 -6.23 -15.86
N THR A 318 -5.16 -5.91 -16.34
CA THR A 318 -4.31 -4.86 -15.76
C THR A 318 -4.80 -3.45 -16.08
N GLN A 319 -5.53 -3.27 -17.19
CA GLN A 319 -6.11 -1.99 -17.59
C GLN A 319 -7.48 -1.71 -16.98
N GLY A 320 -8.06 -2.67 -16.24
CA GLY A 320 -9.41 -2.56 -15.71
C GLY A 320 -10.50 -2.64 -16.77
N ASN A 321 -10.18 -3.21 -17.96
CA ASN A 321 -11.13 -3.38 -19.08
C ASN A 321 -12.00 -4.63 -18.94
N VAL A 322 -11.97 -5.25 -17.77
CA VAL A 322 -12.71 -6.47 -17.46
C VAL A 322 -13.84 -6.12 -16.53
N LEU A 323 -15.04 -6.52 -16.88
CA LEU A 323 -16.19 -6.40 -16.00
C LEU A 323 -16.08 -7.48 -14.91
N PHE A 324 -15.59 -7.09 -13.74
CA PHE A 324 -15.48 -7.99 -12.59
C PHE A 324 -16.86 -8.22 -11.98
N ASN A 325 -17.56 -9.23 -12.49
CA ASN A 325 -18.85 -9.65 -11.95
C ASN A 325 -19.06 -11.14 -12.24
N GLY A 326 -19.34 -11.92 -11.19
CA GLY A 326 -19.45 -13.37 -11.28
C GLY A 326 -18.11 -14.10 -11.48
N PRO A 327 -18.15 -15.43 -11.71
CA PRO A 327 -16.96 -16.25 -11.75
C PRO A 327 -16.09 -16.09 -13.00
N LEU A 328 -16.71 -15.69 -14.14
CA LEU A 328 -16.09 -15.64 -15.46
C LEU A 328 -16.30 -14.29 -16.12
N SER A 329 -15.25 -13.71 -16.68
CA SER A 329 -15.29 -12.53 -17.52
C SER A 329 -14.64 -12.78 -18.87
N MET A 330 -15.27 -12.30 -19.94
CA MET A 330 -14.78 -12.40 -21.32
C MET A 330 -14.17 -11.08 -21.75
N VAL A 331 -13.01 -11.14 -22.42
CA VAL A 331 -12.36 -9.98 -23.02
C VAL A 331 -12.80 -9.86 -24.47
N LEU A 332 -13.67 -8.90 -24.75
CA LEU A 332 -14.22 -8.69 -26.10
C LEU A 332 -13.47 -7.61 -26.86
N GLU A 333 -13.00 -6.59 -26.17
CA GLU A 333 -12.25 -5.46 -26.72
C GLU A 333 -11.12 -5.06 -25.78
N LEU A 334 -9.96 -4.70 -26.34
CA LEU A 334 -8.86 -4.07 -25.62
C LEU A 334 -8.87 -2.58 -25.90
N LEU A 335 -8.68 -1.78 -24.84
CA LEU A 335 -8.41 -0.36 -25.05
C LEU A 335 -7.01 -0.20 -25.66
N GLU A 336 -6.94 0.53 -26.77
CA GLU A 336 -5.64 0.94 -27.31
C GLU A 336 -4.92 1.82 -26.30
N THR A 337 -3.74 1.41 -25.88
CA THR A 337 -2.88 2.22 -25.04
C THR A 337 -2.10 3.22 -25.89
N GLN A 338 -2.21 4.49 -25.54
CA GLN A 338 -1.33 5.50 -26.12
C GLN A 338 0.13 5.23 -25.71
N LYS A 339 1.06 5.49 -26.60
CA LYS A 339 2.49 5.41 -26.32
C LYS A 339 2.82 6.33 -25.14
N ARG A 340 3.45 5.77 -24.11
CA ARG A 340 3.80 6.54 -22.91
C ARG A 340 4.99 7.48 -23.17
N LYS A 341 5.06 8.53 -22.36
CA LYS A 341 6.21 9.44 -22.33
C LYS A 341 7.24 8.92 -21.33
N PRO A 342 8.53 9.22 -21.55
CA PRO A 342 9.54 8.92 -20.55
C PRO A 342 9.22 9.67 -19.23
N TYR A 343 9.53 9.03 -18.11
CA TYR A 343 9.37 9.58 -16.74
C TYR A 343 7.93 9.89 -16.31
N ASP A 344 6.93 9.27 -16.94
CA ASP A 344 5.51 9.47 -16.63
C ASP A 344 4.93 8.42 -15.64
N ALA A 345 5.78 7.73 -14.90
CA ALA A 345 5.35 6.73 -13.92
C ALA A 345 4.40 7.34 -12.87
N PRO A 346 3.25 6.70 -12.56
CA PRO A 346 2.25 7.27 -11.65
C PRO A 346 2.78 7.58 -10.25
N LYS A 347 3.79 6.83 -9.78
CA LYS A 347 4.40 7.09 -8.47
C LYS A 347 5.45 8.19 -8.48
N TRP A 348 5.91 8.64 -9.64
CA TRP A 348 6.88 9.72 -9.75
C TRP A 348 6.17 11.06 -9.95
N ILE A 349 6.79 12.11 -9.47
CA ILE A 349 6.31 13.45 -9.79
C ILE A 349 6.61 13.78 -11.25
N ASP A 350 5.71 14.56 -11.86
CA ASP A 350 5.91 15.09 -13.19
C ASP A 350 6.88 16.29 -13.14
N THR A 351 8.13 16.07 -13.55
CA THR A 351 9.18 17.12 -13.57
C THR A 351 9.05 18.11 -14.72
N SER A 352 8.11 17.92 -15.65
CA SER A 352 7.86 18.84 -16.75
C SER A 352 7.04 20.08 -16.35
N LYS A 353 6.45 20.08 -15.15
CA LYS A 353 5.61 21.16 -14.62
C LYS A 353 5.72 21.28 -13.11
N LYS A 354 5.23 22.40 -12.56
CA LYS A 354 5.09 22.56 -11.11
C LYS A 354 4.09 21.55 -10.54
N VAL A 355 4.47 20.89 -9.47
CA VAL A 355 3.65 19.86 -8.79
C VAL A 355 2.95 20.48 -7.60
N THR A 356 1.64 20.28 -7.48
CA THR A 356 0.86 20.74 -6.33
C THR A 356 0.86 19.69 -5.22
N PHE A 357 0.88 20.10 -3.95
CA PHE A 357 0.85 19.16 -2.84
C PHE A 357 -0.45 18.36 -2.79
N GLY A 358 -1.56 18.96 -3.25
CA GLY A 358 -2.83 18.23 -3.39
C GLY A 358 -2.74 17.03 -4.34
N SER A 359 -1.86 17.06 -5.36
CA SER A 359 -1.65 15.93 -6.26
C SER A 359 -0.79 14.81 -5.66
N LEU A 360 -0.15 15.05 -4.52
CA LEU A 360 0.71 14.09 -3.81
C LEU A 360 0.00 13.40 -2.63
N THR A 361 -1.28 13.68 -2.42
CA THR A 361 -2.05 13.09 -1.32
C THR A 361 -2.62 11.72 -1.69
N PHE A 362 -2.64 10.80 -0.73
CA PHE A 362 -3.19 9.45 -0.89
C PHE A 362 -4.60 9.31 -0.28
N TYR A 363 -4.97 10.20 0.63
CA TYR A 363 -6.27 10.19 1.31
C TYR A 363 -6.75 11.60 1.66
N ASP A 364 -8.06 11.72 1.82
CA ASP A 364 -8.69 12.97 2.21
C ASP A 364 -8.15 13.47 3.55
N LYS A 365 -7.93 14.79 3.65
CA LYS A 365 -7.42 15.47 4.85
C LYS A 365 -5.97 15.13 5.25
N GLN A 366 -5.18 14.45 4.41
CA GLN A 366 -3.76 14.21 4.69
C GLN A 366 -2.99 15.51 4.98
N LEU A 367 -3.36 16.60 4.33
CA LEU A 367 -2.73 17.93 4.49
C LEU A 367 -3.27 18.72 5.70
N SER A 368 -4.03 18.11 6.59
CA SER A 368 -4.57 18.76 7.77
C SER A 368 -4.34 17.94 9.03
N SER A 369 -4.14 18.60 10.15
CA SER A 369 -3.99 17.97 11.46
C SER A 369 -4.64 18.86 12.53
N GLN A 370 -5.15 18.23 13.59
CA GLN A 370 -5.75 18.94 14.71
C GLN A 370 -5.35 18.27 16.03
N GLY A 371 -5.40 19.04 17.10
CA GLY A 371 -5.12 18.58 18.45
C GLY A 371 -4.41 19.64 19.27
N PHE A 372 -4.24 19.37 20.55
CA PHE A 372 -3.45 20.22 21.43
C PHE A 372 -2.00 20.38 20.91
N THR A 373 -1.40 19.28 20.50
CA THR A 373 -0.16 19.19 19.74
C THR A 373 -0.47 18.47 18.44
N PRO A 374 -0.80 19.23 17.35
CA PRO A 374 -1.10 18.59 16.07
C PRO A 374 0.01 17.64 15.64
N SER A 375 -0.36 16.48 15.11
CA SER A 375 0.62 15.55 14.52
C SER A 375 1.27 16.21 13.30
N PRO A 376 2.53 15.92 13.01
CA PRO A 376 3.17 16.37 11.79
C PRO A 376 2.37 15.97 10.55
N ILE A 377 2.31 16.87 9.56
CA ILE A 377 1.72 16.60 8.25
C ILE A 377 2.85 16.08 7.36
N GLU A 378 2.67 14.89 6.79
CA GLU A 378 3.66 14.23 5.96
C GLU A 378 3.14 14.07 4.53
N VAL A 379 4.02 14.36 3.56
CA VAL A 379 3.76 14.23 2.13
C VAL A 379 4.91 13.44 1.51
N GLU A 380 4.60 12.30 0.95
CA GLU A 380 5.56 11.49 0.22
C GLU A 380 5.74 12.02 -1.20
N MET A 381 6.98 12.01 -1.68
CA MET A 381 7.34 12.50 -2.99
C MET A 381 8.45 11.64 -3.59
N ASN A 382 8.18 10.99 -4.70
CA ASN A 382 9.16 10.20 -5.42
C ASN A 382 9.65 10.96 -6.65
N LEU A 383 10.96 11.08 -6.77
CA LEU A 383 11.64 11.73 -7.90
C LEU A 383 12.09 10.69 -8.93
N PRO A 384 12.11 11.03 -10.22
CA PRO A 384 12.85 10.23 -11.19
C PRO A 384 14.28 9.98 -10.69
N PRO A 385 14.79 8.74 -10.78
CA PRO A 385 16.00 8.34 -10.05
C PRO A 385 17.30 8.95 -10.64
N ASP A 386 17.26 9.36 -11.88
CA ASP A 386 18.37 9.97 -12.62
C ASP A 386 18.27 11.50 -12.71
N LEU A 387 17.38 12.10 -11.90
CA LEU A 387 17.25 13.55 -11.86
C LEU A 387 18.56 14.16 -11.32
N TYR A 388 19.25 14.90 -12.16
CA TYR A 388 20.60 15.39 -11.88
C TYR A 388 20.58 16.82 -11.36
N PHE A 389 21.23 17.00 -10.22
CA PHE A 389 21.35 18.26 -9.53
C PHE A 389 22.76 18.85 -9.71
N VAL A 390 22.85 19.96 -10.43
CA VAL A 390 24.10 20.70 -10.55
C VAL A 390 24.41 21.44 -9.25
N ASN A 391 25.69 21.55 -8.89
CA ASN A 391 26.12 22.32 -7.72
C ASN A 391 25.52 23.74 -7.72
N GLY A 392 24.80 24.08 -6.66
CA GLY A 392 24.14 25.38 -6.52
C GLY A 392 22.70 25.44 -7.09
N SER A 393 22.20 24.36 -7.67
CA SER A 393 20.78 24.25 -8.03
C SER A 393 19.89 24.35 -6.80
N ARG A 394 18.68 24.85 -6.98
CA ARG A 394 17.68 25.02 -5.92
C ARG A 394 16.34 24.56 -6.43
N VAL A 395 15.55 23.96 -5.54
CA VAL A 395 14.15 23.63 -5.81
C VAL A 395 13.29 24.73 -5.23
N ASP A 396 12.42 25.27 -6.05
CA ASP A 396 11.48 26.30 -5.63
C ASP A 396 10.26 25.65 -4.98
N VAL A 397 9.98 26.03 -3.73
CA VAL A 397 8.78 25.62 -3.00
C VAL A 397 7.96 26.87 -2.68
N ASN A 398 6.72 26.87 -3.13
CA ASN A 398 5.73 27.87 -2.75
C ASN A 398 4.76 27.22 -1.76
N LEU A 399 4.93 27.52 -0.48
CA LEU A 399 4.18 26.93 0.61
C LEU A 399 3.11 27.90 1.11
N ILE A 400 1.89 27.44 1.14
CA ILE A 400 0.73 28.12 1.71
C ILE A 400 0.23 27.26 2.86
N TYR A 401 0.12 27.83 4.06
CA TYR A 401 -0.36 27.08 5.21
C TYR A 401 -1.25 27.94 6.11
N LYS A 402 -2.20 27.26 6.76
CA LYS A 402 -3.13 27.83 7.73
C LYS A 402 -2.90 27.24 9.10
N TYR A 403 -3.16 28.00 10.14
CA TYR A 403 -2.94 27.56 11.50
C TYR A 403 -3.79 28.34 12.49
N THR A 404 -4.14 27.72 13.61
CA THR A 404 -4.74 28.39 14.76
C THR A 404 -3.74 29.40 15.34
N LYS A 405 -4.18 30.61 15.62
CA LYS A 405 -3.32 31.66 16.19
C LYS A 405 -2.66 31.20 17.48
N PRO A 406 -1.32 31.30 17.60
CA PRO A 406 -0.66 30.93 18.82
C PRO A 406 -0.98 31.90 19.96
N MET A 407 -1.19 31.36 21.16
CA MET A 407 -1.40 32.21 22.35
C MET A 407 -0.13 32.96 22.74
N ASN A 408 1.04 32.40 22.47
CA ASN A 408 2.34 32.97 22.81
C ASN A 408 3.13 33.34 21.58
N ILE A 409 3.46 34.62 21.48
CA ILE A 409 4.23 35.22 20.40
C ILE A 409 5.70 34.81 20.56
N GLY A 410 6.30 34.34 19.48
CA GLY A 410 7.75 34.21 19.36
C GLY A 410 8.34 32.81 19.62
N LEU A 411 7.58 31.87 20.20
CA LEU A 411 8.07 30.51 20.47
C LEU A 411 7.33 29.43 19.65
N SER A 412 6.16 29.74 19.08
CA SER A 412 5.42 28.81 18.24
C SER A 412 5.92 28.92 16.80
N GLN A 413 6.15 27.77 16.17
CA GLN A 413 6.76 27.69 14.84
C GLN A 413 6.26 26.52 14.04
N MET A 414 6.26 26.64 12.72
CA MET A 414 6.17 25.54 11.78
C MET A 414 7.58 25.17 11.33
N ARG A 415 7.94 23.90 11.47
CA ARG A 415 9.21 23.33 11.01
C ARG A 415 9.00 22.60 9.70
N PHE A 416 9.75 22.98 8.68
CA PHE A 416 9.80 22.29 7.39
C PHE A 416 11.01 21.37 7.39
N ILE A 417 10.75 20.07 7.23
CA ILE A 417 11.72 18.99 7.34
C ILE A 417 11.63 18.17 6.06
N ILE A 418 12.76 17.71 5.53
CA ILE A 418 12.85 16.78 4.40
C ILE A 418 13.75 15.63 4.80
N ASN A 419 13.25 14.38 4.73
CA ASN A 419 14.02 13.17 5.07
C ASN A 419 14.74 13.31 6.42
N ASP A 420 14.02 13.75 7.45
CA ASP A 420 14.50 14.01 8.83
C ASP A 420 15.50 15.17 8.97
N HIS A 421 15.79 15.90 7.88
CA HIS A 421 16.66 17.07 7.94
C HIS A 421 15.83 18.35 8.02
N LEU A 422 16.00 19.11 9.10
CA LEU A 422 15.36 20.41 9.25
C LEU A 422 15.87 21.40 8.19
N ILE A 423 14.99 21.81 7.28
CA ILE A 423 15.29 22.81 6.26
C ILE A 423 15.20 24.20 6.86
N ARG A 424 14.06 24.51 7.51
CA ARG A 424 13.84 25.80 8.15
C ARG A 424 12.70 25.75 9.17
N SER A 425 12.73 26.70 10.12
CA SER A 425 11.63 26.98 11.04
C SER A 425 11.03 28.34 10.74
N TYR A 426 9.72 28.41 10.70
CA TYR A 426 8.94 29.62 10.43
C TYR A 426 8.11 29.98 11.65
N PRO A 427 8.28 31.18 12.23
CA PRO A 427 7.48 31.60 13.39
C PRO A 427 6.00 31.73 12.98
N LEU A 428 5.10 31.22 13.82
CA LEU A 428 3.66 31.40 13.66
C LEU A 428 3.28 32.80 14.16
N LYS A 429 2.75 33.63 13.27
CA LYS A 429 2.39 35.03 13.58
C LYS A 429 1.01 35.10 14.22
N PRO A 430 0.80 35.90 15.26
CA PRO A 430 -0.49 36.03 15.93
C PRO A 430 -1.50 36.86 15.12
N GLU A 431 -1.02 37.64 14.14
CA GLU A 431 -1.83 38.58 13.35
C GLU A 431 -2.50 37.91 12.13
N SER A 432 -2.05 36.74 11.74
CA SER A 432 -2.54 36.06 10.54
C SER A 432 -2.72 34.57 10.80
N GLU A 433 -3.80 34.02 10.30
CA GLU A 433 -4.08 32.58 10.31
C GLU A 433 -3.53 31.87 9.04
N THR A 434 -3.09 32.62 8.06
CA THR A 434 -2.55 32.13 6.79
C THR A 434 -1.19 32.77 6.53
N SER A 435 -0.22 31.95 6.13
CA SER A 435 1.10 32.40 5.72
C SER A 435 1.48 31.86 4.34
N HIS A 436 2.09 32.72 3.55
CA HIS A 436 2.69 32.37 2.26
C HIS A 436 4.20 32.47 2.39
N ILE A 437 4.90 31.44 1.92
CA ILE A 437 6.35 31.39 1.93
C ILE A 437 6.82 30.86 0.59
N THR A 438 7.79 31.56 0.01
CA THR A 438 8.61 31.02 -1.10
C THR A 438 9.95 30.62 -0.53
N GLU A 439 10.30 29.37 -0.65
CA GLU A 439 11.56 28.80 -0.17
C GLU A 439 12.32 28.19 -1.32
N ASN A 440 13.64 28.44 -1.33
CA ASN A 440 14.58 27.84 -2.26
C ASN A 440 15.42 26.82 -1.51
N ILE A 441 15.12 25.54 -1.69
CA ILE A 441 15.83 24.45 -1.02
C ILE A 441 17.18 24.25 -1.73
N PRO A 442 18.31 24.43 -1.04
CA PRO A 442 19.61 24.11 -1.62
C PRO A 442 19.74 22.60 -1.76
N LEU A 443 19.96 22.09 -2.96
CA LEU A 443 20.02 20.66 -3.27
C LEU A 443 21.35 20.00 -2.89
N LEU A 444 22.39 20.79 -2.75
CA LEU A 444 23.65 20.35 -2.17
C LEU A 444 23.78 21.10 -0.85
N GLY A 445 23.75 20.36 0.24
CA GLY A 445 23.79 20.91 1.59
C GLY A 445 24.72 22.10 1.65
N GLY A 446 24.13 23.24 1.97
CA GLY A 446 24.67 24.58 1.82
C GLY A 446 26.19 24.60 1.81
N LEU A 447 26.76 24.70 0.64
CA LEU A 447 28.10 25.20 0.51
C LEU A 447 28.07 26.67 0.97
N SER A 448 28.06 26.85 2.29
CA SER A 448 28.63 28.06 2.84
C SER A 448 30.05 28.07 2.29
N LEU A 449 30.40 29.09 1.53
CA LEU A 449 31.75 29.30 0.97
C LEU A 449 32.86 29.27 2.04
N PHE A 450 32.52 29.11 3.31
CA PHE A 450 33.38 29.10 4.48
C PHE A 450 33.46 27.77 5.24
N ASN A 451 32.66 26.75 4.90
CA ASN A 451 32.75 25.44 5.56
C ASN A 451 33.13 24.35 4.57
N LYS A 452 34.41 23.93 4.63
CA LYS A 452 34.98 22.79 3.91
C LYS A 452 34.50 21.42 4.46
N SER A 453 33.38 21.33 5.14
CA SER A 453 32.82 20.04 5.49
C SER A 453 32.12 19.43 4.28
N LYS A 454 32.66 18.31 3.80
CA LYS A 454 31.97 17.41 2.87
C LYS A 454 30.66 16.99 3.53
N ILE A 455 29.56 17.64 3.15
CA ILE A 455 28.23 17.13 3.45
C ILE A 455 27.85 16.29 2.24
N ASP A 456 28.02 14.99 2.37
CA ASP A 456 27.79 13.96 1.36
C ASP A 456 26.30 13.66 1.11
N SER A 457 25.38 14.51 1.52
CA SER A 457 23.96 14.22 1.32
C SER A 457 23.23 15.41 0.72
N SER A 458 22.76 15.25 -0.51
CA SER A 458 21.64 16.05 -0.97
C SER A 458 20.46 15.77 -0.03
N PHE A 459 19.71 16.79 0.39
CA PHE A 459 18.50 16.60 1.20
C PHE A 459 17.44 15.76 0.46
N LEU A 460 17.51 15.71 -0.87
CA LEU A 460 16.59 15.00 -1.73
C LEU A 460 17.19 13.67 -2.20
N ARG A 461 16.34 12.65 -2.20
CA ARG A 461 16.62 11.27 -2.61
C ARG A 461 15.58 10.87 -3.66
N PRO A 462 15.69 9.69 -4.29
CA PRO A 462 14.59 9.17 -5.13
C PRO A 462 13.24 9.09 -4.39
N GLN A 463 13.27 8.72 -3.11
CA GLN A 463 12.10 8.71 -2.23
C GLN A 463 12.28 9.76 -1.14
N ASN A 464 11.29 10.64 -0.98
CA ASN A 464 11.34 11.73 -0.03
C ASN A 464 10.07 11.83 0.79
N THR A 465 10.24 12.20 2.06
CA THR A 465 9.16 12.60 2.95
C THR A 465 9.33 14.08 3.29
N LEU A 466 8.34 14.89 2.94
CA LEU A 466 8.22 16.28 3.32
C LEU A 466 7.39 16.34 4.59
N THR A 467 7.96 16.82 5.69
CA THR A 467 7.27 16.90 6.99
C THR A 467 7.06 18.34 7.41
N PHE A 468 5.83 18.71 7.69
CA PHE A 468 5.43 20.01 8.23
C PHE A 468 4.97 19.84 9.68
N ASP A 469 5.83 20.24 10.61
CA ASP A 469 5.63 20.02 12.04
C ASP A 469 5.32 21.35 12.76
N PHE A 470 4.09 21.50 13.22
CA PHE A 470 3.61 22.69 13.91
C PHE A 470 3.80 22.56 15.41
N LYS A 471 4.75 23.32 15.96
CA LYS A 471 5.04 23.36 17.40
C LYS A 471 4.43 24.61 18.02
N TYR A 472 3.41 24.43 18.85
CA TYR A 472 2.82 25.48 19.66
C TYR A 472 3.52 25.57 21.00
N SER A 473 3.97 26.77 21.35
CA SER A 473 4.56 27.02 22.68
C SER A 473 3.50 27.49 23.65
N MET A 474 3.54 26.92 24.84
CA MET A 474 2.71 27.36 25.96
C MET A 474 3.59 27.92 27.05
N ILE A 475 3.27 29.11 27.54
CA ILE A 475 3.85 29.69 28.74
C ILE A 475 2.83 29.51 29.85
N PHE A 476 3.17 28.71 30.85
CA PHE A 476 2.39 28.62 32.07
C PHE A 476 2.85 29.72 33.02
N SER A 477 1.88 30.42 33.66
CA SER A 477 2.20 31.42 34.66
C SER A 477 3.03 30.83 35.80
N SER A 478 4.19 31.39 36.08
CA SER A 478 5.09 30.96 37.15
C SER A 478 4.61 31.29 38.56
N LYS A 479 3.40 31.81 38.72
CA LYS A 479 2.82 32.11 40.04
C LYS A 479 2.25 30.83 40.65
N VAL A 480 2.88 30.34 41.66
CA VAL A 480 2.62 29.08 42.37
C VAL A 480 1.19 28.92 42.90
N ASN A 481 0.39 29.99 42.97
CA ASN A 481 -0.96 29.99 43.54
C ASN A 481 -2.09 30.22 42.53
N GLU A 482 -1.81 30.39 41.25
CA GLU A 482 -2.83 30.61 40.23
C GLU A 482 -2.69 29.54 39.13
N CYS A 483 -3.22 28.34 39.39
CA CYS A 483 -3.47 27.39 38.32
C CYS A 483 -4.64 27.91 37.49
N THR A 484 -4.36 28.68 36.49
CA THR A 484 -5.33 28.90 35.40
C THR A 484 -5.36 27.61 34.62
N THR A 485 -6.39 26.79 34.85
CA THR A 485 -6.69 25.62 34.01
C THR A 485 -7.02 26.18 32.64
N GLN A 486 -6.03 26.28 31.75
CA GLN A 486 -6.30 26.56 30.37
C GLN A 486 -6.93 25.30 29.78
N LEU A 487 -8.17 25.44 29.32
CA LEU A 487 -8.80 24.38 28.52
C LEU A 487 -7.86 24.07 27.35
N PRO A 488 -7.61 22.80 27.04
CA PRO A 488 -6.79 22.45 25.90
C PRO A 488 -7.41 23.06 24.64
N ILE A 489 -6.64 23.94 23.97
CA ILE A 489 -7.06 24.51 22.69
C ILE A 489 -6.78 23.46 21.64
N ASP A 490 -7.80 23.12 20.89
CA ASP A 490 -7.67 22.24 19.75
C ASP A 490 -7.11 23.04 18.57
N ASN A 491 -5.77 22.99 18.43
CA ASN A 491 -5.08 23.68 17.34
C ASN A 491 -5.37 22.97 16.03
N GLN A 492 -5.76 23.72 15.01
CA GLN A 492 -5.96 23.23 13.66
C GLN A 492 -4.87 23.78 12.76
N VAL A 493 -4.29 22.91 11.95
CA VAL A 493 -3.22 23.25 11.00
C VAL A 493 -3.51 22.58 9.66
N GLU A 494 -3.16 23.28 8.58
CA GLU A 494 -3.42 22.82 7.22
C GLU A 494 -2.31 23.32 6.28
N ILE A 495 -1.82 22.46 5.41
CA ILE A 495 -1.06 22.84 4.23
C ILE A 495 -2.04 22.95 3.07
N ASP A 496 -2.06 24.10 2.40
CA ASP A 496 -2.98 24.33 1.28
C ASP A 496 -2.61 23.38 0.12
N PRO A 497 -3.57 22.64 -0.44
CA PRO A 497 -3.33 21.75 -1.58
C PRO A 497 -2.72 22.43 -2.81
N ASN A 498 -2.88 23.74 -2.96
CA ASN A 498 -2.27 24.54 -4.04
C ASN A 498 -0.82 24.95 -3.78
N SER A 499 -0.25 24.59 -2.63
CA SER A 499 1.20 24.71 -2.42
C SER A 499 1.93 23.93 -3.50
N THR A 500 3.07 24.43 -4.00
CA THR A 500 3.77 23.83 -5.14
C THR A 500 5.24 23.59 -4.86
N ILE A 501 5.79 22.58 -5.53
CA ILE A 501 7.21 22.32 -5.65
C ILE A 501 7.59 22.24 -7.13
N ASP A 502 8.76 22.78 -7.52
CA ASP A 502 9.15 22.95 -8.91
C ASP A 502 10.50 22.28 -9.22
N PHE A 503 10.48 21.34 -10.15
CA PHE A 503 11.64 20.61 -10.64
C PHE A 503 11.87 20.80 -12.15
N THR A 504 11.26 21.79 -12.79
CA THR A 504 11.26 21.94 -14.27
C THR A 504 12.63 22.25 -14.86
N ASP A 505 13.57 22.75 -14.08
CA ASP A 505 14.90 23.17 -14.55
C ASP A 505 15.99 22.08 -14.36
N PHE A 506 15.61 20.83 -14.11
CA PHE A 506 16.57 19.77 -13.84
C PHE A 506 16.71 18.80 -15.00
N TYR A 507 17.94 18.27 -15.18
CA TYR A 507 18.28 17.33 -16.24
C TYR A 507 18.22 15.89 -15.74
N HIS A 508 17.97 14.96 -16.66
CA HIS A 508 18.07 13.52 -16.42
C HIS A 508 19.48 13.03 -16.78
N PHE A 509 20.26 12.61 -15.78
CA PHE A 509 21.61 12.10 -15.97
C PHE A 509 22.07 11.29 -14.77
N THR A 510 22.61 10.10 -15.00
CA THR A 510 23.29 9.30 -13.99
C THR A 510 24.48 8.55 -14.56
N LYS A 511 25.39 8.10 -13.69
CA LYS A 511 26.50 7.24 -14.10
C LYS A 511 26.07 5.77 -14.00
N MET A 512 26.32 5.01 -15.08
CA MET A 512 26.09 3.57 -15.12
C MET A 512 27.42 2.80 -15.07
N PRO A 513 27.46 1.55 -14.56
CA PRO A 513 26.38 0.83 -13.90
C PRO A 513 26.09 1.36 -12.49
N ASN A 514 24.81 1.37 -12.08
CA ASN A 514 24.37 1.83 -10.77
C ASN A 514 23.31 0.89 -10.18
N LEU A 515 23.75 -0.07 -9.38
CA LEU A 515 22.87 -1.06 -8.77
C LEU A 515 21.93 -0.47 -7.69
N GLU A 516 22.32 0.62 -7.05
CA GLU A 516 21.49 1.29 -6.04
C GLU A 516 20.25 1.88 -6.69
N ILE A 517 20.41 2.58 -7.82
CA ILE A 517 19.29 3.16 -8.58
C ILE A 517 18.43 2.04 -9.18
N PHE A 518 19.04 0.98 -9.70
CA PHE A 518 18.27 -0.18 -10.17
C PHE A 518 17.41 -0.78 -9.05
N TRP A 519 18.01 -1.01 -7.89
CA TRP A 519 17.30 -1.61 -6.76
C TRP A 519 16.17 -0.72 -6.22
N SER A 520 16.38 0.60 -6.16
CA SER A 520 15.43 1.55 -5.57
C SER A 520 14.30 1.97 -6.52
N SER A 521 14.50 1.89 -7.84
CA SER A 521 13.58 2.47 -8.83
C SER A 521 13.41 1.68 -10.12
N GLY A 522 14.18 0.60 -10.33
CA GLY A 522 14.16 -0.17 -11.57
C GLY A 522 14.88 0.49 -12.76
N TYR A 523 15.60 1.61 -12.55
CA TYR A 523 16.33 2.31 -13.63
C TYR A 523 17.49 1.47 -14.19
N PRO A 524 17.76 1.43 -15.51
CA PRO A 524 17.17 2.27 -16.58
C PRO A 524 15.81 1.76 -17.11
N PHE A 525 15.41 0.54 -16.84
CA PHE A 525 14.21 -0.12 -17.38
C PHE A 525 12.92 0.66 -17.10
N SER A 526 12.90 1.44 -16.03
CA SER A 526 11.75 2.20 -15.55
C SER A 526 11.54 3.56 -16.22
N ILE A 527 12.37 3.97 -17.18
CA ILE A 527 12.22 5.23 -17.91
C ILE A 527 10.82 5.35 -18.51
N TYR A 528 10.32 4.28 -19.12
CA TYR A 528 8.92 4.16 -19.56
C TYR A 528 8.17 3.26 -18.59
N ALA A 529 7.10 3.77 -17.99
CA ALA A 529 6.37 3.05 -16.96
C ALA A 529 5.78 1.70 -17.42
N ASP A 530 5.48 1.55 -18.71
CA ASP A 530 4.97 0.32 -19.33
C ASP A 530 6.07 -0.61 -19.88
N LEU A 531 7.33 -0.26 -19.66
CA LEU A 531 8.52 -1.00 -20.12
C LEU A 531 8.62 -1.19 -21.65
N GLN A 532 8.12 -0.23 -22.44
CA GLN A 532 8.09 -0.35 -23.92
C GLN A 532 9.47 -0.44 -24.58
N GLU A 533 10.55 -0.01 -23.92
CA GLU A 533 11.93 -0.10 -24.39
C GLU A 533 12.77 -1.10 -23.57
N THR A 534 12.08 -2.03 -22.87
CA THR A 534 12.73 -3.08 -22.07
C THR A 534 12.43 -4.45 -22.65
N ALA A 535 13.47 -5.28 -22.81
CA ALA A 535 13.33 -6.68 -23.15
C ALA A 535 13.92 -7.57 -22.05
N ALA A 536 13.16 -8.61 -21.66
CA ALA A 536 13.58 -9.64 -20.73
C ALA A 536 13.95 -10.91 -21.50
N ILE A 537 15.16 -11.39 -21.30
CA ILE A 537 15.68 -12.63 -21.88
C ILE A 537 15.74 -13.69 -20.80
N VAL A 538 15.07 -14.84 -21.04
CA VAL A 538 15.14 -16.04 -20.20
C VAL A 538 15.87 -17.12 -20.95
N ASN A 539 17.01 -17.54 -20.46
CA ASN A 539 17.83 -18.52 -21.17
C ASN A 539 17.22 -19.92 -21.21
N ASN A 540 16.57 -20.32 -20.13
CA ASN A 540 15.90 -21.61 -20.05
C ASN A 540 14.47 -21.45 -19.54
N PRO A 541 13.47 -21.27 -20.43
CA PRO A 541 12.06 -21.18 -20.01
C PRO A 541 11.51 -22.45 -19.31
N GLY A 542 12.25 -23.55 -19.33
CA GLY A 542 11.94 -24.75 -18.56
C GLY A 542 12.47 -24.73 -17.13
N ASP A 543 13.34 -23.77 -16.77
CA ASP A 543 13.82 -23.58 -15.40
C ASP A 543 12.89 -22.65 -14.62
N THR A 544 12.16 -23.24 -13.67
CA THR A 544 11.20 -22.51 -12.84
C THR A 544 11.85 -21.44 -11.97
N SER A 545 13.16 -21.57 -11.66
CA SER A 545 13.90 -20.57 -10.87
C SER A 545 14.18 -19.31 -11.69
N GLU A 546 14.51 -19.44 -13.00
CA GLU A 546 14.68 -18.29 -13.89
C GLU A 546 13.35 -17.55 -14.09
N LEU A 547 12.23 -18.31 -14.24
CA LEU A 547 10.90 -17.72 -14.36
C LEU A 547 10.45 -17.02 -13.07
N ASN A 548 10.71 -17.60 -11.90
CA ASN A 548 10.45 -16.95 -10.61
C ASN A 548 11.23 -15.63 -10.51
N ALA A 549 12.51 -15.64 -10.87
CA ALA A 549 13.34 -14.43 -10.86
C ALA A 549 12.80 -13.34 -11.82
N LEU A 550 12.37 -13.73 -13.03
CA LEU A 550 11.73 -12.83 -13.99
C LEU A 550 10.49 -12.16 -13.39
N PHE A 551 9.54 -12.97 -12.91
CA PHE A 551 8.27 -12.45 -12.41
C PHE A 551 8.44 -11.59 -11.16
N ASN A 552 9.31 -11.98 -10.23
CA ASN A 552 9.62 -11.21 -9.03
C ASN A 552 10.31 -9.88 -9.36
N THR A 553 11.20 -9.85 -10.37
CA THR A 553 11.86 -8.62 -10.82
C THR A 553 10.84 -7.66 -11.44
N LEU A 554 9.99 -8.15 -12.34
CA LEU A 554 8.95 -7.32 -12.98
C LEU A 554 7.90 -6.84 -11.98
N ALA A 555 7.52 -7.68 -11.00
CA ALA A 555 6.65 -7.25 -9.91
C ALA A 555 7.27 -6.13 -9.09
N ARG A 556 8.57 -6.22 -8.76
CA ARG A 556 9.25 -5.14 -8.05
C ARG A 556 9.29 -3.84 -8.85
N ILE A 557 9.62 -3.91 -10.15
CA ILE A 557 9.58 -2.72 -11.01
C ILE A 557 8.16 -2.15 -11.07
N GLY A 558 7.14 -2.97 -11.26
CA GLY A 558 5.73 -2.56 -11.23
C GLY A 558 5.34 -1.87 -9.93
N SER A 559 5.81 -2.40 -8.78
CA SER A 559 5.55 -1.79 -7.46
C SER A 559 6.20 -0.41 -7.31
N GLN A 560 7.39 -0.22 -7.89
CA GLN A 560 8.12 1.05 -7.82
C GLN A 560 7.51 2.12 -8.75
N LEU A 561 7.03 1.71 -9.92
CA LEU A 561 6.42 2.60 -10.90
C LEU A 561 4.94 2.90 -10.62
N GLY A 562 4.24 1.97 -9.97
CA GLY A 562 2.77 2.01 -9.85
C GLY A 562 2.06 1.78 -11.19
N PHE A 563 2.73 1.09 -12.12
CA PHE A 563 2.19 0.76 -13.44
C PHE A 563 2.66 -0.62 -13.90
N ALA A 564 1.79 -1.35 -14.62
CA ALA A 564 2.11 -2.68 -15.12
C ALA A 564 2.98 -2.62 -16.39
N ALA A 565 3.85 -3.61 -16.56
CA ALA A 565 4.75 -3.76 -17.70
C ALA A 565 4.00 -4.20 -18.98
N LEU A 566 3.06 -3.38 -19.45
CA LEU A 566 2.15 -3.75 -20.55
C LEU A 566 2.86 -4.04 -21.88
N ASN A 567 4.00 -3.38 -22.11
CA ASN A 567 4.71 -3.41 -23.39
C ASN A 567 6.12 -4.03 -23.29
N VAL A 568 6.46 -4.65 -22.15
CA VAL A 568 7.72 -5.38 -22.01
C VAL A 568 7.83 -6.47 -23.09
N GLU A 569 8.97 -6.58 -23.76
CA GLU A 569 9.25 -7.72 -24.63
C GLU A 569 9.85 -8.85 -23.81
N VAL A 570 9.42 -10.11 -24.06
CA VAL A 570 9.93 -11.27 -23.30
C VAL A 570 10.27 -12.38 -24.28
N LEU A 571 11.53 -12.82 -24.26
CA LEU A 571 12.05 -13.86 -25.13
C LEU A 571 12.61 -15.03 -24.30
N GLY A 572 12.11 -16.23 -24.57
CA GLY A 572 12.62 -17.47 -24.00
C GLY A 572 13.58 -18.15 -24.98
N ASN A 573 14.83 -18.39 -24.56
CA ASN A 573 15.87 -19.02 -25.37
C ASN A 573 16.00 -18.41 -26.80
N PRO A 574 16.22 -17.08 -26.89
CA PRO A 574 16.22 -16.39 -28.18
C PRO A 574 17.40 -16.81 -29.06
N SER A 575 17.17 -16.81 -30.37
CA SER A 575 18.22 -16.95 -31.38
C SER A 575 19.09 -15.70 -31.47
N ASP A 576 20.30 -15.81 -32.04
CA ASP A 576 21.21 -14.68 -32.28
C ASP A 576 20.56 -13.55 -33.10
N ASP A 577 19.67 -13.88 -34.03
CA ASP A 577 18.99 -12.89 -34.86
C ASP A 577 17.88 -12.17 -34.09
N GLU A 578 17.17 -12.85 -33.18
CA GLU A 578 16.22 -12.20 -32.27
C GLU A 578 16.93 -11.25 -31.30
N ILE A 579 18.11 -11.62 -30.77
CA ILE A 579 18.91 -10.75 -29.90
C ILE A 579 19.37 -9.49 -30.66
N LYS A 580 19.81 -9.61 -31.92
CA LYS A 580 20.20 -8.46 -32.73
C LYS A 580 19.05 -7.46 -32.95
N ASN A 581 17.81 -7.92 -33.01
CA ASN A 581 16.64 -7.07 -33.15
C ASN A 581 16.32 -6.26 -31.88
N LEU A 582 16.99 -6.56 -30.76
CA LEU A 582 16.84 -5.88 -29.48
C LEU A 582 17.88 -4.75 -29.27
N SER A 583 18.60 -4.32 -30.32
CA SER A 583 19.66 -3.31 -30.23
C SER A 583 19.22 -1.99 -29.59
N ASP A 584 17.93 -1.66 -29.67
CA ASP A 584 17.35 -0.43 -29.13
C ASP A 584 16.65 -0.62 -27.79
N TYR A 585 16.80 -1.82 -27.18
CA TYR A 585 16.17 -2.17 -25.90
C TYR A 585 17.20 -2.21 -24.77
N ASP A 586 16.75 -1.82 -23.58
CA ASP A 586 17.42 -2.16 -22.33
C ASP A 586 17.13 -3.63 -21.99
N LEU A 587 18.19 -4.42 -21.69
CA LEU A 587 18.07 -5.87 -21.54
C LEU A 587 18.14 -6.31 -20.07
N LEU A 588 17.12 -7.06 -19.65
CA LEU A 588 17.12 -7.86 -18.42
C LEU A 588 17.39 -9.32 -18.79
N VAL A 589 18.49 -9.89 -18.31
CA VAL A 589 18.87 -11.28 -18.63
C VAL A 589 18.75 -12.14 -17.39
N PHE A 590 17.99 -13.26 -17.51
CA PHE A 590 17.79 -14.26 -16.48
C PHE A 590 18.47 -15.56 -16.90
N GLY A 591 19.39 -16.04 -16.07
CA GLY A 591 20.26 -17.18 -16.36
C GLY A 591 21.65 -16.76 -16.83
N GLN A 592 22.23 -17.48 -17.79
CA GLN A 592 23.55 -17.17 -18.33
C GLN A 592 23.46 -16.04 -19.35
N VAL A 593 24.42 -15.12 -19.32
CA VAL A 593 24.50 -14.05 -20.33
C VAL A 593 24.83 -14.69 -21.69
N PRO A 594 24.04 -14.45 -22.74
CA PRO A 594 24.34 -14.90 -24.09
C PRO A 594 25.70 -14.39 -24.58
N LEU A 595 26.46 -15.24 -25.28
CA LEU A 595 27.80 -14.90 -25.76
C LEU A 595 27.82 -13.72 -26.74
N MET A 596 26.66 -13.34 -27.33
CA MET A 596 26.50 -12.27 -28.29
C MET A 596 26.18 -10.91 -27.65
N LEU A 597 25.93 -10.84 -26.34
CA LEU A 597 25.78 -9.63 -25.54
C LEU A 597 27.12 -9.26 -24.89
#